data_cf100497024cabc142bc3b55c4bfcf9c
#
_entry.id   cf100497024cabc142bc3b55c4bfcf9c
#
_cell.length_a   1.000
_cell.length_b   1.000
_cell.length_c   1.000
_cell.angle_alpha   90.00
_cell.angle_beta   90.00
_cell.angle_gamma   90.00
#
_symmetry.space_group_name_H-M   'P 1'
#
loop_
_entity.id
_entity.type
_entity.pdbx_description
1 polymer ?
#
loop_
_entity_poly.entity_id
_entity_poly.type
_entity_poly.pdbx_seq_one_letter_code
_entity_poly.pdbx_strand_id
1 'polypeptide(L)'
;MRILAVTTLRNEAPYIVEWVAHMRAIGVTDLLVYTNDCDDGTDALLAVLAKQGVLHHIVQQVPKGTSPQWQALKAAWKHPLRKSCDWAVACDVDEFINVHLGEGSLHDLIAAVPDQTDAIAMPWRLFGNAGIDRFEDRPITEQFQQAIPADAMFPIAATFFKTLFKPAGPFNGFGVHRPKQKDAAKHPRPYWIAYDMEQNATLLGQMPQRMSLIGMARGVRSVECNHYSLRSAQSFLMKHARGLPNRSSKPIDLAYWVQRNFNTEHNPSIDRSRRARIAEMQRLLALKDVAQAHQAGVEHHQNRIAHILGQPEGYELYCDILMAAEGRILPDHKAREMFQLYQKLQHRE
;
A
#
# COMPACT_ATOMS: atom_id res chain seq x y z
N MET A 1 4.35 22.46 -6.18
CA MET A 1 3.26 21.45 -6.11
C MET A 1 3.41 20.69 -4.81
N ARG A 2 2.33 20.58 -4.03
CA ARG A 2 2.30 19.87 -2.74
C ARG A 2 1.55 18.55 -2.89
N ILE A 3 2.16 17.47 -2.44
CA ILE A 3 1.59 16.10 -2.53
C ILE A 3 1.48 15.54 -1.12
N LEU A 4 0.26 15.19 -0.72
CA LEU A 4 -0.06 14.61 0.58
C LEU A 4 -0.22 13.10 0.49
N ALA A 5 0.54 12.33 1.28
CA ALA A 5 0.24 10.93 1.54
C ALA A 5 -0.38 10.75 2.93
N VAL A 6 -1.47 9.98 2.98
CA VAL A 6 -2.17 9.62 4.21
C VAL A 6 -2.03 8.12 4.44
N THR A 7 -1.61 7.72 5.63
CA THR A 7 -1.53 6.31 6.02
C THR A 7 -2.13 6.06 7.40
N THR A 8 -2.58 4.83 7.61
CA THR A 8 -3.02 4.32 8.92
C THR A 8 -2.25 3.03 9.17
N LEU A 9 -1.57 2.94 10.29
CA LEU A 9 -0.74 1.79 10.60
C LEU A 9 -0.82 1.38 12.07
N ARG A 10 -0.47 0.14 12.33
CA ARG A 10 -0.35 -0.45 13.67
C ARG A 10 0.77 -1.47 13.63
N ASN A 11 1.75 -1.35 14.55
CA ASN A 11 2.85 -2.31 14.69
C ASN A 11 3.62 -2.57 13.37
N GLU A 12 4.24 -1.50 12.86
CA GLU A 12 5.03 -1.52 11.62
C GLU A 12 6.42 -0.87 11.81
N ALA A 13 6.92 -0.76 13.05
CA ALA A 13 8.15 -0.03 13.38
C ALA A 13 9.34 -0.33 12.46
N PRO A 14 9.68 -1.60 12.10
CA PRO A 14 10.83 -1.91 11.26
C PRO A 14 10.77 -1.33 9.85
N TYR A 15 9.58 -0.99 9.35
CA TYR A 15 9.35 -0.65 7.94
C TYR A 15 9.12 0.84 7.69
N ILE A 16 8.95 1.62 8.77
CA ILE A 16 8.58 3.04 8.69
C ILE A 16 9.66 3.86 8.00
N VAL A 17 10.93 3.67 8.36
CA VAL A 17 12.02 4.52 7.83
C VAL A 17 12.14 4.36 6.32
N GLU A 18 12.10 3.14 5.81
CA GLU A 18 12.16 2.91 4.36
C GLU A 18 10.94 3.49 3.64
N TRP A 19 9.72 3.25 4.16
CA TRP A 19 8.50 3.74 3.53
C TRP A 19 8.46 5.28 3.51
N VAL A 20 8.79 5.94 4.61
CA VAL A 20 8.88 7.41 4.69
C VAL A 20 9.92 7.94 3.71
N ALA A 21 11.11 7.32 3.67
CA ALA A 21 12.17 7.70 2.75
C ALA A 21 11.75 7.54 1.28
N HIS A 22 11.07 6.44 0.95
CA HIS A 22 10.55 6.20 -0.38
C HIS A 22 9.52 7.26 -0.78
N MET A 23 8.52 7.51 0.04
CA MET A 23 7.49 8.50 -0.26
C MET A 23 8.09 9.90 -0.48
N ARG A 24 9.07 10.30 0.34
CA ARG A 24 9.77 11.57 0.16
C ARG A 24 10.64 11.59 -1.11
N ALA A 25 11.34 10.50 -1.38
CA ALA A 25 12.20 10.37 -2.57
C ALA A 25 11.41 10.48 -3.88
N ILE A 26 10.17 10.00 -3.92
CA ILE A 26 9.31 10.13 -5.11
C ILE A 26 8.53 11.45 -5.17
N GLY A 27 8.73 12.37 -4.21
CA GLY A 27 8.17 13.73 -4.26
C GLY A 27 6.96 13.99 -3.38
N VAL A 28 6.59 13.11 -2.44
CA VAL A 28 5.61 13.41 -1.41
C VAL A 28 6.17 14.49 -0.48
N THR A 29 5.43 15.59 -0.34
CA THR A 29 5.85 16.74 0.48
C THR A 29 5.38 16.65 1.91
N ASP A 30 4.18 16.09 2.11
CA ASP A 30 3.52 16.02 3.41
C ASP A 30 3.06 14.58 3.68
N LEU A 31 3.44 14.04 4.83
CA LEU A 31 3.02 12.72 5.30
C LEU A 31 2.13 12.89 6.53
N LEU A 32 0.91 12.39 6.47
CA LEU A 32 -0.05 12.39 7.58
C LEU A 32 -0.30 10.96 8.02
N VAL A 33 0.23 10.59 9.16
CA VAL A 33 0.28 9.24 9.69
C VAL A 33 -0.64 9.11 10.89
N TYR A 34 -1.58 8.17 10.83
CA TYR A 34 -2.45 7.81 11.94
C TYR A 34 -2.05 6.44 12.49
N THR A 35 -2.01 6.34 13.82
CA THR A 35 -1.77 5.07 14.52
C THR A 35 -2.86 4.78 15.54
N ASN A 36 -2.99 3.54 15.94
CA ASN A 36 -3.81 3.10 17.08
C ASN A 36 -3.23 1.82 17.67
N ASP A 37 -3.31 1.70 18.99
CA ASP A 37 -2.98 0.48 19.75
C ASP A 37 -1.62 -0.14 19.38
N CYS A 38 -0.59 0.70 19.18
CA CYS A 38 0.78 0.23 18.90
C CYS A 38 1.50 -0.17 20.19
N ASP A 39 2.19 -1.31 20.15
CA ASP A 39 2.97 -1.87 21.28
C ASP A 39 4.41 -2.25 20.89
N ASP A 40 4.82 -1.99 19.64
CA ASP A 40 6.12 -2.39 19.06
C ASP A 40 7.15 -1.25 18.92
N GLY A 41 6.86 -0.07 19.47
CA GLY A 41 7.72 1.11 19.29
C GLY A 41 7.35 1.99 18.07
N THR A 42 6.35 1.61 17.26
CA THR A 42 5.84 2.39 16.13
C THR A 42 5.54 3.84 16.52
N ASP A 43 4.78 4.06 17.59
CA ASP A 43 4.39 5.42 18.03
C ASP A 43 5.61 6.23 18.48
N ALA A 44 6.58 5.61 19.14
CA ALA A 44 7.80 6.26 19.58
C ALA A 44 8.66 6.73 18.39
N LEU A 45 8.87 5.88 17.40
CA LEU A 45 9.60 6.23 16.16
C LEU A 45 8.89 7.35 15.39
N LEU A 46 7.59 7.27 15.22
CA LEU A 46 6.81 8.30 14.52
C LEU A 46 6.81 9.64 15.27
N ALA A 47 6.76 9.63 16.60
CA ALA A 47 6.86 10.83 17.42
C ALA A 47 8.22 11.52 17.25
N VAL A 48 9.32 10.75 17.19
CA VAL A 48 10.67 11.28 16.92
C VAL A 48 10.72 11.90 15.53
N LEU A 49 10.23 11.21 14.48
CA LEU A 49 10.18 11.72 13.11
C LEU A 49 9.32 12.99 13.01
N ALA A 50 8.19 13.04 13.70
CA ALA A 50 7.31 14.22 13.74
C ALA A 50 8.00 15.40 14.43
N LYS A 51 8.70 15.18 15.53
CA LYS A 51 9.49 16.23 16.22
C LYS A 51 10.60 16.80 15.33
N GLN A 52 11.14 16.00 14.42
CA GLN A 52 12.12 16.44 13.41
C GLN A 52 11.48 17.08 12.16
N GLY A 53 10.16 17.27 12.15
CA GLY A 53 9.45 17.89 11.02
C GLY A 53 9.38 17.02 9.76
N VAL A 54 9.61 15.71 9.87
CA VAL A 54 9.58 14.78 8.74
C VAL A 54 8.16 14.45 8.30
N LEU A 55 7.24 14.34 9.26
CA LEU A 55 5.85 13.93 9.04
C LEU A 55 4.93 14.51 10.14
N HIS A 56 3.63 14.33 9.94
CA HIS A 56 2.61 14.61 10.96
C HIS A 56 2.08 13.30 11.51
N HIS A 57 2.22 13.07 12.82
CA HIS A 57 1.77 11.87 13.51
C HIS A 57 0.58 12.16 14.42
N ILE A 58 -0.47 11.35 14.32
CA ILE A 58 -1.67 11.43 15.14
C ILE A 58 -2.00 10.03 15.68
N VAL A 59 -1.86 9.88 16.99
CA VAL A 59 -2.36 8.71 17.70
C VAL A 59 -3.86 8.86 17.88
N GLN A 60 -4.64 7.93 17.32
CA GLN A 60 -6.09 7.98 17.40
C GLN A 60 -6.62 6.99 18.42
N GLN A 61 -7.65 7.42 19.17
CA GLN A 61 -8.48 6.52 19.97
C GLN A 61 -9.62 6.01 19.09
N VAL A 62 -9.75 4.69 19.00
CA VAL A 62 -10.74 4.06 18.12
C VAL A 62 -11.83 3.42 18.97
N PRO A 63 -13.08 3.89 18.91
CA PRO A 63 -14.19 3.28 19.61
C PRO A 63 -14.40 1.82 19.17
N LYS A 64 -14.81 0.98 20.11
CA LYS A 64 -15.11 -0.44 19.83
C LYS A 64 -16.13 -0.55 18.68
N GLY A 65 -15.86 -1.43 17.73
CA GLY A 65 -16.71 -1.62 16.54
C GLY A 65 -16.50 -0.61 15.40
N THR A 66 -15.58 0.34 15.58
CA THR A 66 -15.20 1.29 14.51
C THR A 66 -13.93 0.79 13.79
N SER A 67 -13.87 0.94 12.48
CA SER A 67 -12.65 0.65 11.72
C SER A 67 -11.64 1.80 11.90
N PRO A 68 -10.42 1.53 12.42
CA PRO A 68 -9.37 2.53 12.59
C PRO A 68 -9.05 3.27 11.29
N GLN A 69 -8.94 2.54 10.19
CA GLN A 69 -8.61 3.09 8.88
C GLN A 69 -9.69 4.06 8.38
N TRP A 70 -10.97 3.71 8.50
CA TRP A 70 -12.04 4.60 8.09
C TRP A 70 -12.16 5.84 8.97
N GLN A 71 -11.88 5.71 10.27
CA GLN A 71 -11.83 6.86 11.18
C GLN A 71 -10.71 7.83 10.75
N ALA A 72 -9.51 7.33 10.53
CA ALA A 72 -8.37 8.12 10.07
C ALA A 72 -8.63 8.83 8.74
N LEU A 73 -9.16 8.12 7.74
CA LEU A 73 -9.47 8.69 6.42
C LEU A 73 -10.52 9.81 6.50
N LYS A 74 -11.52 9.67 7.38
CA LYS A 74 -12.51 10.74 7.66
C LYS A 74 -11.87 11.96 8.33
N ALA A 75 -10.95 11.73 9.28
CA ALA A 75 -10.21 12.80 9.95
C ALA A 75 -9.25 13.51 8.99
N ALA A 76 -8.50 12.74 8.19
CA ALA A 76 -7.59 13.26 7.18
C ALA A 76 -8.29 14.15 6.14
N TRP A 77 -9.53 13.81 5.75
CA TRP A 77 -10.30 14.66 4.83
C TRP A 77 -10.57 16.06 5.37
N LYS A 78 -10.69 16.20 6.69
CA LYS A 78 -10.92 17.49 7.37
C LYS A 78 -9.60 18.21 7.72
N HIS A 79 -8.45 17.51 7.64
CA HIS A 79 -7.17 18.05 8.08
C HIS A 79 -6.69 19.23 7.21
N PRO A 80 -6.03 20.27 7.78
CA PRO A 80 -5.54 21.41 7.02
C PRO A 80 -4.61 21.05 5.86
N LEU A 81 -3.72 20.06 6.01
CA LEU A 81 -2.83 19.59 4.95
C LEU A 81 -3.59 19.20 3.68
N ARG A 82 -4.75 18.52 3.82
CA ARG A 82 -5.58 18.17 2.65
C ARG A 82 -6.10 19.40 1.92
N LYS A 83 -6.38 20.49 2.64
CA LYS A 83 -6.87 21.73 2.01
C LYS A 83 -5.77 22.48 1.26
N SER A 84 -4.52 22.29 1.64
CA SER A 84 -3.35 22.99 1.08
C SER A 84 -2.53 22.16 0.09
N CYS A 85 -2.90 20.90 -0.19
CA CYS A 85 -2.19 20.07 -1.17
C CYS A 85 -2.87 20.10 -2.54
N ASP A 86 -2.05 19.94 -3.59
CA ASP A 86 -2.50 19.86 -4.97
C ASP A 86 -2.98 18.45 -5.31
N TRP A 87 -2.24 17.46 -4.84
CA TRP A 87 -2.53 16.03 -5.02
C TRP A 87 -2.47 15.29 -3.70
N ALA A 88 -3.22 14.18 -3.60
CA ALA A 88 -3.23 13.34 -2.41
C ALA A 88 -3.36 11.85 -2.77
N VAL A 89 -2.83 10.99 -1.89
CA VAL A 89 -2.95 9.54 -1.95
C VAL A 89 -3.20 8.96 -0.56
N ALA A 90 -4.04 7.93 -0.46
CA ALA A 90 -4.10 7.06 0.71
C ALA A 90 -3.30 5.77 0.37
N CYS A 91 -2.23 5.50 1.12
CA CYS A 91 -1.28 4.44 0.82
C CYS A 91 -0.87 3.73 2.12
N ASP A 92 -0.91 2.41 2.15
CA ASP A 92 -0.52 1.62 3.31
C ASP A 92 1.01 1.47 3.37
N VAL A 93 1.58 1.16 4.56
CA VAL A 93 3.04 1.09 4.75
C VAL A 93 3.71 -0.11 4.06
N ASP A 94 2.94 -1.04 3.56
CA ASP A 94 3.39 -2.15 2.72
C ASP A 94 3.17 -1.90 1.21
N GLU A 95 2.84 -0.66 0.84
CA GLU A 95 2.60 -0.22 -0.53
C GLU A 95 3.61 0.86 -0.94
N PHE A 96 4.28 0.63 -2.05
CA PHE A 96 5.31 1.52 -2.59
C PHE A 96 4.94 1.95 -4.00
N ILE A 97 4.69 3.25 -4.20
CA ILE A 97 4.36 3.79 -5.52
C ILE A 97 5.61 3.74 -6.40
N ASN A 98 5.50 3.06 -7.52
CA ASN A 98 6.60 2.84 -8.46
C ASN A 98 6.28 3.50 -9.79
N VAL A 99 6.86 4.66 -10.04
CA VAL A 99 6.69 5.43 -11.28
C VAL A 99 7.75 5.00 -12.30
N HIS A 100 7.31 4.65 -13.50
CA HIS A 100 8.17 4.15 -14.57
C HIS A 100 8.58 5.25 -15.57
N LEU A 101 8.20 6.51 -15.29
CA LEU A 101 8.51 7.68 -16.10
C LEU A 101 9.64 8.51 -15.48
N GLY A 102 10.41 9.20 -16.30
CA GLY A 102 11.48 10.11 -15.88
C GLY A 102 12.42 9.52 -14.84
N GLU A 103 12.64 10.25 -13.76
CA GLU A 103 13.46 9.82 -12.62
C GLU A 103 12.67 8.95 -11.59
N GLY A 104 11.44 8.58 -11.90
CA GLY A 104 10.58 7.77 -11.01
C GLY A 104 9.83 8.60 -9.98
N SER A 105 9.60 9.87 -10.22
CA SER A 105 8.91 10.76 -9.29
C SER A 105 7.41 10.92 -9.62
N LEU A 106 6.63 11.31 -8.61
CA LEU A 106 5.23 11.69 -8.80
C LEU A 106 5.10 12.97 -9.64
N HIS A 107 6.13 13.81 -9.67
CA HIS A 107 6.18 14.98 -10.55
C HIS A 107 6.23 14.58 -12.02
N ASP A 108 7.07 13.57 -12.36
CA ASP A 108 7.15 13.02 -13.71
C ASP A 108 5.81 12.41 -14.14
N LEU A 109 5.17 11.68 -13.23
CA LEU A 109 3.85 11.08 -13.47
C LEU A 109 2.77 12.14 -13.73
N ILE A 110 2.73 13.17 -12.90
CA ILE A 110 1.73 14.25 -13.00
C ILE A 110 1.96 15.10 -14.26
N ALA A 111 3.22 15.31 -14.66
CA ALA A 111 3.55 16.03 -15.88
C ALA A 111 3.18 15.27 -17.17
N ALA A 112 3.02 13.95 -17.08
CA ALA A 112 2.68 13.09 -18.21
C ALA A 112 1.18 12.94 -18.47
N VAL A 113 0.31 13.44 -17.57
CA VAL A 113 -1.15 13.33 -17.74
C VAL A 113 -1.77 14.64 -18.20
N PRO A 114 -2.92 14.62 -18.90
CA PRO A 114 -3.64 15.82 -19.28
C PRO A 114 -4.01 16.73 -18.10
N ASP A 115 -4.00 18.05 -18.28
CA ASP A 115 -4.26 19.05 -17.23
C ASP A 115 -5.60 18.84 -16.51
N GLN A 116 -6.62 18.38 -17.25
CA GLN A 116 -7.95 18.08 -16.71
C GLN A 116 -8.01 16.82 -15.84
N THR A 117 -6.92 16.07 -15.69
CA THR A 117 -6.90 14.84 -14.88
C THR A 117 -7.20 15.14 -13.42
N ASP A 118 -8.24 14.50 -12.89
CA ASP A 118 -8.63 14.57 -11.48
C ASP A 118 -8.05 13.43 -10.65
N ALA A 119 -7.81 12.26 -11.28
CA ALA A 119 -7.34 11.06 -10.59
C ALA A 119 -6.56 10.12 -11.50
N ILE A 120 -5.51 9.52 -10.96
CA ILE A 120 -4.65 8.52 -11.59
C ILE A 120 -4.78 7.22 -10.82
N ALA A 121 -5.27 6.16 -11.47
CA ALA A 121 -5.32 4.82 -10.89
C ALA A 121 -3.95 4.16 -11.05
N MET A 122 -3.35 3.75 -9.93
CA MET A 122 -2.07 3.06 -9.85
C MET A 122 -2.30 1.58 -9.57
N PRO A 123 -2.21 0.69 -10.57
CA PRO A 123 -2.49 -0.74 -10.41
C PRO A 123 -1.60 -1.38 -9.36
N TRP A 124 -2.16 -2.25 -8.53
CA TRP A 124 -1.35 -3.09 -7.65
C TRP A 124 -0.48 -4.05 -8.44
N ARG A 125 0.74 -4.23 -7.95
CA ARG A 125 1.64 -5.31 -8.30
C ARG A 125 1.90 -6.10 -7.03
N LEU A 126 1.41 -7.34 -6.95
CA LEU A 126 1.64 -8.19 -5.77
C LEU A 126 3.07 -8.73 -5.82
N PHE A 127 3.83 -8.50 -4.76
CA PHE A 127 5.16 -9.03 -4.56
C PHE A 127 5.11 -10.20 -3.59
N GLY A 128 5.75 -11.30 -3.96
CA GLY A 128 5.92 -12.48 -3.13
C GLY A 128 7.05 -12.32 -2.11
N ASN A 129 7.31 -13.40 -1.37
CA ASN A 129 8.36 -13.42 -0.35
C ASN A 129 9.76 -13.66 -0.93
N ALA A 130 9.91 -13.83 -2.24
CA ALA A 130 11.18 -14.12 -2.94
C ALA A 130 11.95 -15.32 -2.34
N GLY A 131 11.25 -16.29 -1.73
CA GLY A 131 11.85 -17.44 -1.05
C GLY A 131 12.48 -17.10 0.32
N ILE A 132 12.30 -15.88 0.83
CA ILE A 132 12.87 -15.44 2.11
C ILE A 132 11.94 -15.86 3.25
N ASP A 133 12.44 -16.69 4.15
CA ASP A 133 11.71 -17.19 5.32
C ASP A 133 11.94 -16.33 6.58
N ARG A 134 13.16 -15.80 6.78
CA ARG A 134 13.56 -15.07 7.98
C ARG A 134 13.41 -13.57 7.83
N PHE A 135 13.08 -12.93 8.92
CA PHE A 135 13.12 -11.47 9.00
C PHE A 135 14.58 -10.97 9.06
N GLU A 136 14.89 -9.99 8.22
CA GLU A 136 16.12 -9.22 8.23
C GLU A 136 15.78 -7.73 8.21
N ASP A 137 16.52 -6.93 9.01
CA ASP A 137 16.41 -5.47 8.97
C ASP A 137 17.17 -4.92 7.77
N ARG A 138 16.53 -5.03 6.61
CA ARG A 138 17.00 -4.56 5.31
C ARG A 138 15.84 -3.96 4.52
N PRO A 139 16.11 -3.08 3.56
CA PRO A 139 15.05 -2.51 2.72
C PRO A 139 14.16 -3.59 2.08
N ILE A 140 12.85 -3.47 2.23
CA ILE A 140 11.84 -4.35 1.64
C ILE A 140 12.02 -4.40 0.11
N THR A 141 12.24 -3.25 -0.49
CA THR A 141 12.37 -3.09 -1.95
C THR A 141 13.63 -3.76 -2.53
N GLU A 142 14.63 -4.05 -1.70
CA GLU A 142 15.83 -4.79 -2.10
C GLU A 142 15.70 -6.29 -1.84
N GLN A 143 14.94 -6.69 -0.84
CA GLN A 143 14.74 -8.09 -0.48
C GLN A 143 13.72 -8.77 -1.38
N PHE A 144 12.57 -8.12 -1.64
CA PHE A 144 11.41 -8.74 -2.27
C PHE A 144 11.24 -8.22 -3.70
N GLN A 145 11.98 -8.78 -4.66
CA GLN A 145 11.96 -8.36 -6.06
C GLN A 145 11.24 -9.37 -6.98
N GLN A 146 10.51 -10.33 -6.42
CA GLN A 146 9.71 -11.28 -7.18
C GLN A 146 8.23 -10.90 -7.11
N ALA A 147 7.56 -10.87 -8.26
CA ALA A 147 6.19 -10.36 -8.37
C ALA A 147 5.29 -11.27 -9.21
N ILE A 148 3.98 -11.06 -9.10
CA ILE A 148 2.99 -11.60 -10.02
C ILE A 148 3.17 -10.96 -11.42
N PRO A 149 2.85 -11.65 -12.54
CA PRO A 149 2.83 -11.02 -13.87
C PRO A 149 1.97 -9.76 -13.92
N ALA A 150 2.41 -8.74 -14.67
CA ALA A 150 1.71 -7.46 -14.75
C ALA A 150 0.28 -7.59 -15.28
N ASP A 151 0.02 -8.58 -16.12
CA ASP A 151 -1.26 -8.83 -16.78
C ASP A 151 -2.13 -9.87 -16.05
N ALA A 152 -1.71 -10.36 -14.89
CA ALA A 152 -2.49 -11.32 -14.11
C ALA A 152 -3.89 -10.78 -13.77
N MET A 153 -4.92 -11.55 -14.12
CA MET A 153 -6.32 -11.21 -13.84
C MET A 153 -6.83 -11.86 -12.55
N PHE A 154 -6.13 -12.82 -12.03
CA PHE A 154 -6.47 -13.54 -10.80
C PHE A 154 -5.21 -13.82 -9.99
N PRO A 155 -5.25 -13.71 -8.67
CA PRO A 155 -6.42 -13.40 -7.83
C PRO A 155 -6.96 -11.98 -8.05
N ILE A 156 -8.23 -11.76 -7.70
CA ILE A 156 -8.91 -10.46 -7.91
C ILE A 156 -8.11 -9.28 -7.31
N ALA A 157 -7.41 -9.51 -6.19
CA ALA A 157 -6.55 -8.52 -5.57
C ALA A 157 -5.46 -7.97 -6.50
N ALA A 158 -4.95 -8.77 -7.46
CA ALA A 158 -3.96 -8.31 -8.44
C ALA A 158 -4.51 -7.26 -9.42
N THR A 159 -5.81 -7.07 -9.46
CA THR A 159 -6.48 -6.10 -10.33
C THR A 159 -6.91 -4.83 -9.60
N PHE A 160 -6.65 -4.73 -8.30
CA PHE A 160 -6.94 -3.54 -7.51
C PHE A 160 -5.94 -2.41 -7.83
N PHE A 161 -6.22 -1.23 -7.32
CA PHE A 161 -5.38 -0.05 -7.54
C PHE A 161 -5.44 0.88 -6.34
N LYS A 162 -4.44 1.74 -6.21
CA LYS A 162 -4.47 2.95 -5.37
C LYS A 162 -4.66 4.17 -6.27
N THR A 163 -5.01 5.30 -5.68
CA THR A 163 -5.35 6.50 -6.45
C THR A 163 -4.58 7.70 -5.98
N LEU A 164 -3.82 8.32 -6.88
CA LEU A 164 -3.33 9.68 -6.73
C LEU A 164 -4.39 10.63 -7.32
N PHE A 165 -4.87 11.62 -6.56
CA PHE A 165 -6.00 12.45 -6.99
C PHE A 165 -5.90 13.91 -6.50
N LYS A 166 -6.58 14.82 -7.19
CA LYS A 166 -6.72 16.23 -6.80
C LYS A 166 -7.82 16.38 -5.75
N PRO A 167 -7.54 16.69 -4.46
CA PRO A 167 -8.59 16.81 -3.43
C PRO A 167 -9.58 17.95 -3.66
N ALA A 168 -9.19 18.96 -4.43
CA ALA A 168 -10.05 20.06 -4.83
C ALA A 168 -11.04 19.68 -5.96
N GLY A 169 -10.84 18.53 -6.61
CA GLY A 169 -11.68 18.01 -7.69
C GLY A 169 -13.06 17.52 -7.22
N PRO A 170 -13.73 16.70 -8.05
CA PRO A 170 -15.10 16.23 -7.77
C PRO A 170 -15.13 15.09 -6.74
N PHE A 171 -14.39 15.24 -5.63
CA PHE A 171 -14.32 14.29 -4.53
C PHE A 171 -14.78 14.92 -3.21
N ASN A 172 -15.23 14.07 -2.28
CA ASN A 172 -15.74 14.48 -0.97
C ASN A 172 -15.19 13.62 0.20
N GLY A 173 -14.21 12.76 -0.05
CA GLY A 173 -13.58 11.95 1.00
C GLY A 173 -12.43 11.10 0.49
N PHE A 174 -11.52 10.76 1.40
CA PHE A 174 -10.58 9.66 1.17
C PHE A 174 -11.32 8.31 1.18
N GLY A 175 -10.80 7.34 0.45
CA GLY A 175 -11.12 5.93 0.58
C GLY A 175 -9.86 5.10 0.54
N VAL A 176 -9.95 3.83 0.89
CA VAL A 176 -8.79 2.93 1.00
C VAL A 176 -8.08 2.74 -0.35
N HIS A 177 -8.86 2.59 -1.42
CA HIS A 177 -8.35 2.37 -2.78
C HIS A 177 -8.54 3.60 -3.67
N ARG A 178 -9.67 4.27 -3.54
CA ARG A 178 -10.01 5.42 -4.36
C ARG A 178 -10.77 6.46 -3.54
N PRO A 179 -10.69 7.77 -3.91
CA PRO A 179 -11.46 8.80 -3.24
C PRO A 179 -12.96 8.61 -3.47
N LYS A 180 -13.76 9.09 -2.52
CA LYS A 180 -15.21 9.13 -2.64
C LYS A 180 -15.61 10.24 -3.61
N GLN A 181 -16.37 9.90 -4.64
CA GLN A 181 -16.87 10.87 -5.60
C GLN A 181 -18.08 11.64 -5.05
N LYS A 182 -18.18 12.91 -5.42
CA LYS A 182 -19.38 13.70 -5.23
C LYS A 182 -20.53 13.17 -6.11
N ASP A 183 -21.74 13.50 -5.75
CA ASP A 183 -22.95 13.14 -6.50
C ASP A 183 -22.86 13.65 -7.95
N ALA A 184 -22.91 12.74 -8.91
CA ALA A 184 -22.80 13.04 -10.33
C ALA A 184 -24.03 13.82 -10.88
N ALA A 185 -25.14 13.88 -10.14
CA ALA A 185 -26.29 14.72 -10.50
C ALA A 185 -26.01 16.23 -10.24
N LYS A 186 -25.05 16.54 -9.36
CA LYS A 186 -24.75 17.93 -8.91
C LYS A 186 -23.32 18.37 -9.25
N HIS A 187 -22.47 17.47 -9.64
CA HIS A 187 -21.04 17.73 -9.89
C HIS A 187 -20.58 17.00 -11.15
N PRO A 188 -19.57 17.53 -11.88
CA PRO A 188 -19.00 16.83 -13.00
C PRO A 188 -18.37 15.51 -12.54
N ARG A 189 -18.40 14.49 -13.42
CA ARG A 189 -17.67 13.25 -13.16
C ARG A 189 -16.18 13.50 -13.24
N PRO A 190 -15.39 12.88 -12.35
CA PRO A 190 -13.93 13.03 -12.38
C PRO A 190 -13.32 12.44 -13.65
N TYR A 191 -12.32 13.14 -14.17
CA TYR A 191 -11.49 12.65 -15.27
C TYR A 191 -10.42 11.71 -14.72
N TRP A 192 -10.49 10.43 -15.06
CA TRP A 192 -9.60 9.38 -14.60
C TRP A 192 -8.60 8.97 -15.67
N ILE A 193 -7.36 8.71 -15.25
CA ILE A 193 -6.32 8.05 -16.03
C ILE A 193 -6.03 6.68 -15.39
N ALA A 194 -5.79 5.66 -16.22
CA ALA A 194 -5.29 4.35 -15.81
C ALA A 194 -4.52 3.73 -16.98
N TYR A 195 -3.46 2.98 -16.71
CA TYR A 195 -2.56 2.33 -17.67
C TYR A 195 -1.92 3.29 -18.69
N ASP A 196 -2.72 3.77 -19.63
CA ASP A 196 -2.32 4.74 -20.64
C ASP A 196 -2.52 6.17 -20.09
N MET A 197 -1.47 6.96 -20.06
CA MET A 197 -1.48 8.29 -19.47
C MET A 197 -2.23 9.32 -20.33
N GLU A 198 -2.56 8.99 -21.57
CA GLU A 198 -3.31 9.86 -22.48
C GLU A 198 -4.81 9.58 -22.53
N GLN A 199 -5.24 8.38 -22.17
CA GLN A 199 -6.62 7.94 -22.34
C GLN A 199 -7.43 8.07 -21.05
N ASN A 200 -8.61 8.69 -21.18
CA ASN A 200 -9.59 8.77 -20.10
C ASN A 200 -10.15 7.39 -19.71
N ALA A 201 -9.91 6.99 -18.48
CA ALA A 201 -10.51 5.81 -17.89
C ALA A 201 -11.98 6.08 -17.46
N THR A 202 -12.83 6.43 -18.41
CA THR A 202 -14.22 6.87 -18.21
C THR A 202 -15.02 5.94 -17.30
N LEU A 203 -14.79 4.63 -17.39
CA LEU A 203 -15.46 3.62 -16.58
C LEU A 203 -15.27 3.84 -15.07
N LEU A 204 -14.09 4.32 -14.63
CA LEU A 204 -13.86 4.62 -13.22
C LEU A 204 -14.68 5.82 -12.74
N GLY A 205 -14.86 6.83 -13.58
CA GLY A 205 -15.72 7.98 -13.28
C GLY A 205 -17.22 7.61 -13.25
N GLN A 206 -17.64 6.65 -14.07
CA GLN A 206 -19.04 6.18 -14.15
C GLN A 206 -19.42 5.21 -13.04
N MET A 207 -18.46 4.43 -12.52
CA MET A 207 -18.69 3.39 -11.52
C MET A 207 -17.93 3.70 -10.22
N PRO A 208 -18.46 4.58 -9.33
CA PRO A 208 -17.76 5.06 -8.14
C PRO A 208 -17.45 3.96 -7.09
N GLN A 209 -18.12 2.82 -7.17
CA GLN A 209 -17.87 1.66 -6.29
C GLN A 209 -16.74 0.75 -6.80
N ARG A 210 -16.32 0.91 -8.06
CA ARG A 210 -15.39 0.01 -8.70
C ARG A 210 -13.98 0.15 -8.12
N MET A 211 -13.41 -0.96 -7.63
CA MET A 211 -12.06 -1.04 -7.05
C MET A 211 -11.08 -1.87 -7.90
N SER A 212 -11.53 -2.34 -9.06
CA SER A 212 -10.78 -3.24 -9.94
C SER A 212 -10.67 -2.66 -11.35
N LEU A 213 -9.51 -2.87 -11.98
CA LEU A 213 -9.24 -2.47 -13.37
C LEU A 213 -9.59 -3.57 -14.39
N ILE A 214 -10.27 -4.63 -13.98
CA ILE A 214 -10.70 -5.71 -14.91
C ILE A 214 -11.60 -5.14 -16.00
N GLY A 215 -11.38 -5.59 -17.24
CA GLY A 215 -12.17 -5.16 -18.39
C GLY A 215 -11.83 -3.77 -18.92
N MET A 216 -10.79 -3.13 -18.37
CA MET A 216 -10.21 -1.92 -18.97
C MET A 216 -9.12 -2.30 -19.97
N ALA A 217 -8.95 -1.48 -21.02
CA ALA A 217 -7.86 -1.64 -21.95
C ALA A 217 -6.52 -1.55 -21.20
N ARG A 218 -5.64 -2.51 -21.46
CA ARG A 218 -4.31 -2.57 -20.84
C ARG A 218 -3.32 -1.92 -21.80
N GLY A 219 -2.47 -1.10 -21.25
CA GLY A 219 -1.36 -0.46 -21.94
C GLY A 219 -0.06 -0.61 -21.16
N VAL A 220 0.97 0.09 -21.59
CA VAL A 220 2.21 0.21 -20.84
C VAL A 220 1.91 0.84 -19.49
N ARG A 221 2.34 0.21 -18.42
CA ARG A 221 2.17 0.74 -17.08
C ARG A 221 3.18 1.82 -16.80
N SER A 222 2.75 3.07 -16.82
CA SER A 222 3.59 4.22 -16.44
C SER A 222 3.77 4.36 -14.94
N VAL A 223 2.93 3.66 -14.16
CA VAL A 223 2.98 3.61 -12.70
C VAL A 223 2.39 2.30 -12.20
N GLU A 224 2.95 1.77 -11.13
CA GLU A 224 2.40 0.66 -10.34
C GLU A 224 2.41 1.03 -8.85
N CYS A 225 1.61 0.34 -8.06
CA CYS A 225 1.70 0.34 -6.61
C CYS A 225 2.20 -1.04 -6.18
N ASN A 226 3.49 -1.15 -5.89
CA ASN A 226 4.12 -2.39 -5.45
C ASN A 226 3.60 -2.73 -4.06
N HIS A 227 2.96 -3.89 -3.91
CA HIS A 227 2.32 -4.29 -2.66
C HIS A 227 3.09 -5.46 -2.04
N TYR A 228 3.89 -5.15 -1.03
CA TYR A 228 4.72 -6.10 -0.26
C TYR A 228 3.95 -6.65 0.95
N SER A 229 2.77 -7.17 0.69
CA SER A 229 1.80 -7.54 1.74
C SER A 229 2.22 -8.73 2.61
N LEU A 230 3.20 -9.52 2.17
CA LEU A 230 3.68 -10.70 2.88
C LEU A 230 5.03 -10.48 3.56
N ARG A 231 5.99 -9.95 2.80
CA ARG A 231 7.41 -9.86 3.21
C ARG A 231 7.98 -11.26 3.46
N SER A 232 8.86 -11.46 4.45
CA SER A 232 9.34 -12.80 4.81
C SER A 232 8.24 -13.65 5.48
N ALA A 233 8.41 -14.98 5.51
CA ALA A 233 7.47 -15.87 6.19
C ALA A 233 7.34 -15.52 7.69
N GLN A 234 8.44 -15.16 8.36
CA GLN A 234 8.39 -14.70 9.74
C GLN A 234 7.66 -13.38 9.91
N SER A 235 7.83 -12.41 8.99
CA SER A 235 7.08 -11.15 9.02
C SER A 235 5.59 -11.36 8.79
N PHE A 236 5.23 -12.38 8.03
CA PHE A 236 3.83 -12.76 7.84
C PHE A 236 3.15 -13.23 9.13
N LEU A 237 3.87 -13.96 10.00
CA LEU A 237 3.35 -14.35 11.32
C LEU A 237 2.97 -13.13 12.16
N MET A 238 3.75 -12.05 12.09
CA MET A 238 3.43 -10.79 12.77
C MET A 238 2.15 -10.17 12.22
N LYS A 239 1.98 -10.21 10.90
CA LYS A 239 0.75 -9.72 10.25
C LYS A 239 -0.46 -10.56 10.61
N HIS A 240 -0.32 -11.88 10.66
CA HIS A 240 -1.35 -12.81 11.13
C HIS A 240 -1.80 -12.47 12.57
N ALA A 241 -0.86 -12.37 13.50
CA ALA A 241 -1.14 -12.08 14.90
C ALA A 241 -1.80 -10.71 15.13
N ARG A 242 -1.49 -9.72 14.30
CA ARG A 242 -2.04 -8.35 14.36
C ARG A 242 -3.47 -8.26 13.79
N GLY A 243 -3.79 -9.03 12.74
CA GLY A 243 -5.04 -8.93 11.99
C GLY A 243 -5.10 -7.74 11.01
N LEU A 244 -6.24 -7.58 10.33
CA LEU A 244 -6.48 -6.47 9.38
C LEU A 244 -7.12 -5.25 10.06
N PRO A 245 -6.67 -4.02 9.76
CA PRO A 245 -7.17 -2.79 10.39
C PRO A 245 -8.60 -2.41 9.97
N ASN A 246 -9.12 -2.99 8.89
CA ASN A 246 -10.42 -2.61 8.30
C ASN A 246 -11.45 -3.75 8.26
N ARG A 247 -11.04 -5.00 8.54
CA ARG A 247 -11.92 -6.18 8.50
C ARG A 247 -11.53 -7.18 9.58
N SER A 248 -12.18 -7.11 10.72
CA SER A 248 -11.95 -8.05 11.84
C SER A 248 -12.42 -9.49 11.55
N SER A 249 -13.26 -9.70 10.53
CA SER A 249 -13.83 -11.00 10.18
C SER A 249 -13.06 -11.78 9.11
N LYS A 250 -12.09 -11.16 8.42
CA LYS A 250 -11.31 -11.87 7.40
C LYS A 250 -9.94 -12.27 7.97
N PRO A 251 -9.67 -13.58 8.12
CA PRO A 251 -8.40 -14.04 8.66
C PRO A 251 -7.23 -13.69 7.71
N ILE A 252 -6.06 -13.49 8.29
CA ILE A 252 -4.78 -13.45 7.59
C ILE A 252 -4.13 -14.81 7.84
N ASP A 253 -4.46 -15.77 7.02
CA ASP A 253 -4.13 -17.19 7.15
C ASP A 253 -3.36 -17.69 5.92
N LEU A 254 -3.21 -19.02 5.82
CA LEU A 254 -2.59 -19.68 4.66
C LEU A 254 -3.26 -19.29 3.32
N ALA A 255 -4.59 -19.12 3.29
CA ALA A 255 -5.29 -18.70 2.07
C ALA A 255 -4.88 -17.27 1.66
N TYR A 256 -4.67 -16.37 2.64
CA TYR A 256 -4.13 -15.04 2.37
C TYR A 256 -2.72 -15.10 1.79
N TRP A 257 -1.86 -15.98 2.35
CA TRP A 257 -0.49 -16.20 1.86
C TRP A 257 -0.50 -16.67 0.40
N VAL A 258 -1.16 -17.79 0.11
CA VAL A 258 -1.21 -18.40 -1.24
C VAL A 258 -1.74 -17.44 -2.30
N GLN A 259 -2.74 -16.60 -1.95
CA GLN A 259 -3.32 -15.63 -2.88
C GLN A 259 -2.43 -14.40 -3.14
N ARG A 260 -1.26 -14.29 -2.50
CA ARG A 260 -0.37 -13.12 -2.62
C ARG A 260 1.10 -13.47 -2.82
N ASN A 261 1.50 -14.71 -2.55
CA ASN A 261 2.89 -15.13 -2.65
C ASN A 261 3.22 -15.57 -4.07
N PHE A 262 3.43 -14.60 -4.96
CA PHE A 262 3.80 -14.85 -6.35
C PHE A 262 5.25 -14.42 -6.57
N ASN A 263 6.11 -15.40 -6.91
CA ASN A 263 7.54 -15.21 -7.19
C ASN A 263 7.85 -15.51 -8.67
N THR A 264 6.97 -15.07 -9.56
CA THR A 264 6.95 -15.51 -10.97
C THR A 264 7.86 -14.67 -11.86
N GLU A 265 7.92 -13.35 -11.62
CA GLU A 265 8.70 -12.42 -12.43
C GLU A 265 9.62 -11.60 -11.55
N HIS A 266 10.89 -11.49 -11.96
CA HIS A 266 11.81 -10.53 -11.34
C HIS A 266 11.47 -9.10 -11.77
N ASN A 267 11.13 -8.25 -10.81
CA ASN A 267 10.75 -6.86 -11.06
C ASN A 267 11.55 -5.88 -10.17
N PRO A 268 12.71 -5.42 -10.64
CA PRO A 268 13.52 -4.43 -9.96
C PRO A 268 13.17 -2.99 -10.37
N SER A 269 12.05 -2.74 -11.04
CA SER A 269 11.73 -1.44 -11.64
C SER A 269 11.64 -0.28 -10.63
N ILE A 270 11.39 -0.58 -9.35
CA ILE A 270 11.40 0.40 -8.25
C ILE A 270 12.81 0.96 -7.98
N ASP A 271 13.85 0.33 -8.50
CA ASP A 271 15.24 0.77 -8.35
C ASP A 271 15.54 2.07 -9.12
N ARG A 272 14.63 2.54 -9.98
CA ARG A 272 14.68 3.88 -10.57
C ARG A 272 14.80 4.97 -9.49
N SER A 273 14.08 4.85 -8.39
CA SER A 273 14.15 5.77 -7.24
C SER A 273 15.16 5.34 -6.16
N ARG A 274 15.91 4.24 -6.35
CA ARG A 274 16.77 3.62 -5.32
C ARG A 274 17.78 4.59 -4.73
N ARG A 275 18.50 5.34 -5.58
CA ARG A 275 19.53 6.28 -5.12
C ARG A 275 18.95 7.35 -4.19
N ALA A 276 17.83 7.95 -4.58
CA ALA A 276 17.15 8.97 -3.78
C ALA A 276 16.57 8.38 -2.49
N ARG A 277 15.97 7.19 -2.56
CA ARG A 277 15.42 6.47 -1.40
C ARG A 277 16.50 6.15 -0.37
N ILE A 278 17.64 5.58 -0.79
CA ILE A 278 18.74 5.24 0.13
C ILE A 278 19.33 6.49 0.76
N ALA A 279 19.57 7.54 -0.01
CA ALA A 279 20.08 8.80 0.52
C ALA A 279 19.14 9.40 1.58
N GLU A 280 17.83 9.33 1.34
CA GLU A 280 16.84 9.83 2.30
C GLU A 280 16.74 8.90 3.53
N MET A 281 16.84 7.57 3.39
CA MET A 281 16.93 6.65 4.53
C MET A 281 18.13 6.99 5.44
N GLN A 282 19.30 7.17 4.84
CA GLN A 282 20.51 7.55 5.58
C GLN A 282 20.34 8.90 6.29
N ARG A 283 19.73 9.88 5.60
CA ARG A 283 19.42 11.18 6.20
C ARG A 283 18.48 11.05 7.39
N LEU A 284 17.41 10.25 7.26
CA LEU A 284 16.44 10.02 8.35
C LEU A 284 17.09 9.33 9.54
N LEU A 285 17.87 8.28 9.31
CA LEU A 285 18.57 7.55 10.38
C LEU A 285 19.64 8.40 11.09
N ALA A 286 20.20 9.40 10.41
CA ALA A 286 21.14 10.35 11.03
C ALA A 286 20.46 11.43 11.90
N LEU A 287 19.13 11.56 11.84
CA LEU A 287 18.40 12.47 12.72
C LEU A 287 18.45 11.96 14.17
N LYS A 288 18.48 12.91 15.11
CA LYS A 288 18.56 12.59 16.54
C LYS A 288 17.47 11.61 16.96
N ASP A 289 17.87 10.56 17.67
CA ASP A 289 17.04 9.51 18.26
C ASP A 289 16.30 8.58 17.27
N VAL A 290 16.35 8.84 15.94
CA VAL A 290 15.64 8.04 14.93
C VAL A 290 16.23 6.64 14.82
N ALA A 291 17.56 6.50 14.68
CA ALA A 291 18.20 5.20 14.59
C ALA A 291 17.94 4.34 15.84
N GLN A 292 18.00 4.94 17.03
CA GLN A 292 17.72 4.24 18.29
C GLN A 292 16.25 3.75 18.35
N ALA A 293 15.30 4.61 17.98
CA ALA A 293 13.89 4.24 17.98
C ALA A 293 13.58 3.16 16.93
N HIS A 294 14.20 3.23 15.75
CA HIS A 294 14.10 2.20 14.72
C HIS A 294 14.63 0.85 15.23
N GLN A 295 15.85 0.84 15.80
CA GLN A 295 16.47 -0.37 16.34
C GLN A 295 15.63 -1.02 17.44
N ALA A 296 15.04 -0.24 18.33
CA ALA A 296 14.13 -0.74 19.37
C ALA A 296 12.90 -1.44 18.76
N GLY A 297 12.34 -0.89 17.68
CA GLY A 297 11.25 -1.51 16.93
C GLY A 297 11.65 -2.82 16.25
N VAL A 298 12.86 -2.87 15.67
CA VAL A 298 13.44 -4.10 15.09
C VAL A 298 13.61 -5.19 16.14
N GLU A 299 14.18 -4.87 17.28
CA GLU A 299 14.36 -5.81 18.40
C GLU A 299 13.03 -6.33 18.94
N HIS A 300 12.04 -5.44 19.09
CA HIS A 300 10.68 -5.86 19.47
C HIS A 300 10.09 -6.84 18.44
N HIS A 301 10.23 -6.56 17.15
CA HIS A 301 9.74 -7.41 16.06
C HIS A 301 10.37 -8.80 16.11
N GLN A 302 11.70 -8.89 16.28
CA GLN A 302 12.45 -10.15 16.39
C GLN A 302 12.01 -10.96 17.62
N ASN A 303 11.88 -10.30 18.78
CA ASN A 303 11.43 -10.94 20.02
C ASN A 303 9.98 -11.48 19.88
N ARG A 304 9.11 -10.72 19.22
CA ARG A 304 7.73 -11.14 19.00
C ARG A 304 7.63 -12.32 18.02
N ILE A 305 8.43 -12.34 16.96
CA ILE A 305 8.56 -13.50 16.06
C ILE A 305 8.98 -14.73 16.84
N ALA A 306 10.03 -14.64 17.67
CA ALA A 306 10.49 -15.75 18.50
C ALA A 306 9.41 -16.24 19.45
N HIS A 307 8.63 -15.34 20.05
CA HIS A 307 7.51 -15.69 20.91
C HIS A 307 6.41 -16.43 20.13
N ILE A 308 6.02 -15.96 18.96
CA ILE A 308 4.98 -16.58 18.11
C ILE A 308 5.42 -17.99 17.68
N LEU A 309 6.67 -18.14 17.24
CA LEU A 309 7.24 -19.43 16.86
C LEU A 309 7.34 -20.43 18.02
N GLY A 310 7.38 -19.95 19.25
CA GLY A 310 7.34 -20.75 20.46
C GLY A 310 5.93 -21.22 20.88
N GLN A 311 4.87 -20.81 20.13
CA GLN A 311 3.51 -21.25 20.36
C GLN A 311 3.10 -22.26 19.29
N PRO A 312 2.28 -23.31 19.63
CA PRO A 312 1.89 -24.35 18.68
C PRO A 312 1.24 -23.78 17.41
N GLU A 313 0.29 -22.86 17.53
CA GLU A 313 -0.45 -22.29 16.41
C GLU A 313 0.45 -21.46 15.47
N GLY A 314 1.41 -20.73 16.06
CA GLY A 314 2.39 -19.95 15.29
C GLY A 314 3.38 -20.85 14.55
N TYR A 315 3.82 -21.91 15.18
CA TYR A 315 4.69 -22.94 14.58
C TYR A 315 3.97 -23.67 13.44
N GLU A 316 2.74 -24.11 13.64
CA GLU A 316 1.92 -24.80 12.63
C GLU A 316 1.72 -23.91 11.40
N LEU A 317 1.30 -22.64 11.59
CA LEU A 317 1.15 -21.71 10.49
C LEU A 317 2.48 -21.48 9.75
N TYR A 318 3.60 -21.38 10.47
CA TYR A 318 4.92 -21.22 9.86
C TYR A 318 5.28 -22.42 8.98
N CYS A 319 5.07 -23.64 9.46
CA CYS A 319 5.27 -24.85 8.67
C CYS A 319 4.39 -24.87 7.42
N ASP A 320 3.11 -24.53 7.57
CA ASP A 320 2.16 -24.52 6.46
C ASP A 320 2.56 -23.54 5.35
N ILE A 321 2.97 -22.33 5.70
CA ILE A 321 3.41 -21.32 4.69
C ILE A 321 4.73 -21.71 4.03
N LEU A 322 5.67 -22.35 4.76
CA LEU A 322 6.91 -22.86 4.16
C LEU A 322 6.65 -24.02 3.20
N MET A 323 5.72 -24.92 3.54
CA MET A 323 5.33 -26.04 2.67
C MET A 323 4.49 -25.59 1.47
N ALA A 324 3.65 -24.57 1.63
CA ALA A 324 2.86 -24.02 0.52
C ALA A 324 3.73 -23.30 -0.52
N ALA A 325 4.92 -22.88 -0.12
CA ALA A 325 5.88 -22.13 -0.94
C ALA A 325 5.23 -20.89 -1.59
N GLU A 326 4.73 -21.01 -2.84
CA GLU A 326 4.21 -19.86 -3.60
C GLU A 326 2.83 -20.13 -4.23
N GLY A 327 2.13 -19.05 -4.59
CA GLY A 327 0.85 -19.08 -5.29
C GLY A 327 1.03 -19.51 -6.75
N ARG A 328 0.11 -20.31 -7.24
CA ARG A 328 0.08 -20.75 -8.64
C ARG A 328 -0.63 -19.73 -9.52
N ILE A 329 0.00 -19.33 -10.63
CA ILE A 329 -0.69 -18.57 -11.68
C ILE A 329 -1.68 -19.49 -12.41
N LEU A 330 -2.93 -19.06 -12.44
CA LEU A 330 -3.97 -19.78 -13.18
C LEU A 330 -3.85 -19.48 -14.68
N PRO A 331 -4.03 -20.50 -15.56
CA PRO A 331 -4.17 -20.28 -16.99
C PRO A 331 -5.32 -19.31 -17.29
N ASP A 332 -5.21 -18.52 -18.36
CA ASP A 332 -6.16 -17.46 -18.71
C ASP A 332 -7.63 -17.90 -18.74
N HIS A 333 -7.91 -19.09 -19.33
CA HIS A 333 -9.27 -19.60 -19.38
C HIS A 333 -9.84 -19.84 -17.97
N LYS A 334 -9.03 -20.38 -17.07
CA LYS A 334 -9.43 -20.64 -15.67
C LYS A 334 -9.56 -19.35 -14.87
N ALA A 335 -8.66 -18.39 -15.08
CA ALA A 335 -8.75 -17.07 -14.47
C ALA A 335 -10.05 -16.35 -14.88
N ARG A 336 -10.44 -16.43 -16.16
CA ARG A 336 -11.72 -15.89 -16.67
C ARG A 336 -12.93 -16.57 -16.04
N GLU A 337 -12.92 -17.90 -15.94
CA GLU A 337 -13.98 -18.68 -15.29
C GLU A 337 -14.15 -18.23 -13.82
N MET A 338 -13.05 -18.14 -13.05
CA MET A 338 -13.09 -17.70 -11.67
C MET A 338 -13.59 -16.27 -11.54
N PHE A 339 -13.23 -15.39 -12.47
CA PHE A 339 -13.76 -14.02 -12.50
C PHE A 339 -15.27 -13.98 -12.78
N GLN A 340 -15.78 -14.79 -13.70
CA GLN A 340 -17.22 -14.87 -13.97
C GLN A 340 -18.01 -15.36 -12.75
N LEU A 341 -17.46 -16.34 -12.02
CA LEU A 341 -18.03 -16.80 -10.76
C LEU A 341 -18.07 -15.69 -9.72
N TYR A 342 -16.98 -14.95 -9.58
CA TYR A 342 -16.91 -13.80 -8.67
C TYR A 342 -17.98 -12.74 -9.00
N GLN A 343 -18.15 -12.37 -10.26
CA GLN A 343 -19.20 -11.44 -10.67
C GLN A 343 -20.60 -11.92 -10.30
N LYS A 344 -20.90 -13.22 -10.53
CA LYS A 344 -22.20 -13.80 -10.16
C LYS A 344 -22.48 -13.75 -8.65
N LEU A 345 -21.44 -13.85 -7.82
CA LEU A 345 -21.59 -13.75 -6.36
C LEU A 345 -21.87 -12.31 -5.91
N GLN A 346 -21.23 -11.31 -6.56
CA GLN A 346 -21.45 -9.90 -6.23
C GLN A 346 -22.86 -9.39 -6.61
N HIS A 347 -23.53 -10.04 -7.55
CA HIS A 347 -24.90 -9.70 -7.96
C HIS A 347 -25.98 -10.41 -7.13
N ARG A 348 -25.60 -11.23 -6.13
CA ARG A 348 -26.52 -11.94 -5.22
C ARG A 348 -26.63 -11.29 -3.83
N GLU A 349 -25.76 -10.30 -3.55
CA GLU A 349 -25.81 -9.41 -2.39
C GLU A 349 -26.45 -8.05 -2.77
#